data_a847a04849c978d6c3e7d6cf0f69aa28
#
_entry.id   a847a04849c978d6c3e7d6cf0f69aa28
#
_cell.length_a   1.000
_cell.length_b   1.000
_cell.length_c   1.000
_cell.angle_alpha   90.00
_cell.angle_beta   90.00
_cell.angle_gamma   90.00
#
_symmetry.space_group_name_H-M   'P 1'
#
loop_
_entity.id
_entity.type
_entity.pdbx_description
1 polymer ?
#
loop_
_entity_poly.entity_id
_entity_poly.type
_entity_poly.pdbx_seq_one_letter_code
_entity_poly.pdbx_strand_id
1 'polypeptide(L)'
;TDALESGNRKVLIVDDDEALVDLLVDTFSRDGRFDVKSANNGFGAGMLVKEFRPDLVVLDVMLPDINGKEVCTRIRSDDSLEAVKIICISGMVEQDKISELTQAGANDFMHKPFTVDRLLDRACDLMEMERAMDSPN
;
A
#
# COMPACT_ATOMS: atom_id res chain seq x y z
N THR A 1 13.51 -17.71 4.69
CA THR A 1 14.30 -16.57 4.22
C THR A 1 13.45 -15.32 4.30
N ASP A 2 13.97 -14.32 4.93
CA ASP A 2 13.22 -13.09 5.06
C ASP A 2 13.47 -12.15 3.87
N ALA A 3 12.75 -11.06 3.85
CA ALA A 3 12.84 -10.12 2.73
C ALA A 3 14.24 -9.50 2.61
N LEU A 4 14.95 -9.38 3.72
CA LEU A 4 16.30 -8.84 3.68
C LEU A 4 17.21 -9.74 2.86
N GLU A 5 17.09 -11.05 3.04
CA GLU A 5 17.88 -12.00 2.27
C GLU A 5 17.40 -12.07 0.82
N SER A 6 16.10 -11.96 0.60
CA SER A 6 15.56 -12.06 -0.74
C SER A 6 15.86 -10.81 -1.57
N GLY A 7 16.11 -9.67 -0.91
CA GLY A 7 16.28 -8.42 -1.61
C GLY A 7 15.00 -7.83 -2.15
N ASN A 8 13.87 -8.47 -1.89
CA ASN A 8 12.58 -7.98 -2.39
C ASN A 8 12.07 -6.82 -1.55
N ARG A 9 11.30 -5.94 -2.22
CA ARG A 9 10.57 -4.90 -1.51
C ARG A 9 9.30 -5.50 -0.94
N LYS A 10 8.87 -5.01 0.19
CA LYS A 10 7.71 -5.55 0.90
C LYS A 10 6.51 -4.64 0.72
N VAL A 11 5.40 -5.21 0.29
CA VAL A 11 4.16 -4.47 0.04
C VAL A 11 3.05 -5.06 0.89
N LEU A 12 2.35 -4.18 1.61
CA LEU A 12 1.18 -4.57 2.40
C LEU A 12 -0.05 -3.98 1.72
N ILE A 13 -1.01 -4.83 1.38
CA ILE A 13 -2.27 -4.42 0.77
C ILE A 13 -3.35 -4.44 1.86
N VAL A 14 -4.02 -3.32 2.07
CA VAL A 14 -5.06 -3.21 3.10
C VAL A 14 -6.37 -2.77 2.46
N ASP A 15 -7.32 -3.68 2.35
CA ASP A 15 -8.62 -3.42 1.74
C ASP A 15 -9.55 -4.55 2.15
N ASP A 16 -10.82 -4.25 2.38
CA ASP A 16 -11.79 -5.28 2.73
C ASP A 16 -12.47 -5.91 1.50
N ASP A 17 -12.16 -5.42 0.30
CA ASP A 17 -12.65 -6.00 -0.94
C ASP A 17 -11.73 -7.15 -1.33
N GLU A 18 -12.16 -8.37 -1.08
CA GLU A 18 -11.32 -9.55 -1.30
C GLU A 18 -10.91 -9.72 -2.75
N ALA A 19 -11.78 -9.40 -3.68
CA ALA A 19 -11.47 -9.55 -5.11
C ALA A 19 -10.34 -8.58 -5.50
N LEU A 20 -10.39 -7.35 -5.01
CA LEU A 20 -9.35 -6.39 -5.29
C LEU A 20 -8.02 -6.80 -4.63
N VAL A 21 -8.09 -7.26 -3.38
CA VAL A 21 -6.89 -7.73 -2.68
C VAL A 21 -6.23 -8.87 -3.44
N ASP A 22 -7.02 -9.85 -3.86
CA ASP A 22 -6.49 -11.00 -4.61
C ASP A 22 -5.83 -10.55 -5.89
N LEU A 23 -6.45 -9.62 -6.60
CA LEU A 23 -5.89 -9.08 -7.84
C LEU A 23 -4.55 -8.39 -7.59
N LEU A 24 -4.49 -7.56 -6.56
CA LEU A 24 -3.26 -6.80 -6.26
C LEU A 24 -2.15 -7.70 -5.75
N VAL A 25 -2.49 -8.65 -4.87
CA VAL A 25 -1.50 -9.61 -4.38
C VAL A 25 -0.91 -10.39 -5.55
N ASP A 26 -1.77 -10.86 -6.46
CA ASP A 26 -1.33 -11.60 -7.63
C ASP A 26 -0.43 -10.73 -8.52
N THR A 27 -0.83 -9.49 -8.74
CA THR A 27 -0.11 -8.58 -9.62
C THR A 27 1.31 -8.30 -9.09
N PHE A 28 1.44 -7.97 -7.82
CA PHE A 28 2.76 -7.71 -7.24
C PHE A 28 3.59 -9.00 -7.16
N SER A 29 2.95 -10.11 -6.84
CA SER A 29 3.66 -11.38 -6.72
C SER A 29 4.24 -11.84 -8.06
N ARG A 30 3.51 -11.62 -9.15
CA ARG A 30 3.97 -12.02 -10.50
C ARG A 30 5.17 -11.22 -10.96
N ASP A 31 5.31 -9.99 -10.46
CA ASP A 31 6.47 -9.16 -10.82
C ASP A 31 7.77 -9.81 -10.34
N GLY A 32 7.73 -10.52 -9.23
CA GLY A 32 8.89 -11.26 -8.73
C GLY A 32 9.82 -10.44 -7.84
N ARG A 33 9.64 -9.13 -7.76
CA ARG A 33 10.51 -8.27 -6.96
C ARG A 33 9.90 -7.89 -5.61
N PHE A 34 8.69 -8.39 -5.33
CA PHE A 34 7.94 -8.00 -4.13
C PHE A 34 7.55 -9.19 -3.29
N ASP A 35 7.64 -9.02 -1.98
CA ASP A 35 7.00 -9.91 -1.03
C ASP A 35 5.72 -9.20 -0.60
N VAL A 36 4.58 -9.87 -0.65
CA VAL A 36 3.29 -9.23 -0.47
C VAL A 36 2.51 -9.89 0.65
N LYS A 37 1.94 -9.07 1.51
CA LYS A 37 0.97 -9.54 2.51
C LYS A 37 -0.26 -8.66 2.44
N SER A 38 -1.35 -9.10 3.03
CA SER A 38 -2.58 -8.34 3.01
C SER A 38 -3.30 -8.40 4.34
N ALA A 39 -4.13 -7.38 4.58
CA ALA A 39 -5.03 -7.31 5.72
C ALA A 39 -6.36 -6.77 5.21
N ASN A 40 -7.46 -7.16 5.87
CA ASN A 40 -8.79 -6.72 5.44
C ASN A 40 -9.43 -5.72 6.40
N ASN A 41 -8.67 -5.25 7.38
CA ASN A 41 -9.16 -4.23 8.30
C ASN A 41 -7.98 -3.49 8.92
N GLY A 42 -8.26 -2.41 9.64
CA GLY A 42 -7.21 -1.58 10.20
C GLY A 42 -6.45 -2.22 11.33
N PHE A 43 -7.11 -3.04 12.13
CA PHE A 43 -6.45 -3.73 13.23
C PHE A 43 -5.38 -4.69 12.69
N GLY A 44 -5.75 -5.51 11.71
CA GLY A 44 -4.81 -6.42 11.07
C GLY A 44 -3.67 -5.69 10.38
N ALA A 45 -3.99 -4.55 9.74
CA ALA A 45 -2.97 -3.73 9.11
C ALA A 45 -1.95 -3.24 10.13
N GLY A 46 -2.43 -2.78 11.29
CA GLY A 46 -1.54 -2.30 12.34
C GLY A 46 -0.58 -3.35 12.84
N MET A 47 -1.06 -4.58 12.98
CA MET A 47 -0.22 -5.69 13.40
C MET A 47 0.83 -6.02 12.34
N LEU A 48 0.40 -6.11 11.07
CA LEU A 48 1.29 -6.49 9.99
C LEU A 48 2.35 -5.43 9.69
N VAL A 49 2.01 -4.16 9.83
CA VAL A 49 3.00 -3.10 9.63
C VAL A 49 4.19 -3.29 10.58
N LYS A 50 3.92 -3.67 11.81
CA LYS A 50 4.98 -3.86 12.78
C LYS A 50 5.77 -5.14 12.55
N GLU A 51 5.09 -6.20 12.17
CA GLU A 51 5.75 -7.51 11.96
C GLU A 51 6.47 -7.58 10.63
N PHE A 52 5.79 -7.16 9.57
CA PHE A 52 6.27 -7.31 8.21
C PHE A 52 7.22 -6.19 7.80
N ARG A 53 7.03 -5.00 8.36
CA ARG A 53 7.83 -3.80 8.07
C ARG A 53 7.86 -3.52 6.57
N PRO A 54 6.70 -3.22 5.99
CA PRO A 54 6.62 -3.03 4.54
C PRO A 54 7.36 -1.77 4.08
N ASP A 55 7.76 -1.78 2.83
CA ASP A 55 8.28 -0.58 2.16
C ASP A 55 7.13 0.27 1.65
N LEU A 56 6.02 -0.37 1.31
CA LEU A 56 4.84 0.30 0.77
C LEU A 56 3.57 -0.29 1.40
N VAL A 57 2.65 0.59 1.76
CA VAL A 57 1.30 0.20 2.17
C VAL A 57 0.32 0.77 1.16
N VAL A 58 -0.51 -0.09 0.56
CA VAL A 58 -1.62 0.31 -0.28
C VAL A 58 -2.86 0.22 0.60
N LEU A 59 -3.47 1.34 0.94
CA LEU A 59 -4.43 1.45 2.01
C LEU A 59 -5.77 1.99 1.54
N ASP A 60 -6.82 1.17 1.68
CA ASP A 60 -8.18 1.64 1.47
C ASP A 60 -8.57 2.56 2.63
N VAL A 61 -9.08 3.73 2.30
CA VAL A 61 -9.47 4.72 3.29
C VAL A 61 -10.74 4.30 4.05
N MET A 62 -11.58 3.49 3.41
CA MET A 62 -12.89 3.11 3.94
C MET A 62 -12.89 1.69 4.49
N LEU A 63 -12.14 1.48 5.56
CA LEU A 63 -12.10 0.16 6.21
C LEU A 63 -13.26 0.01 7.20
N PRO A 64 -13.68 -1.23 7.50
CA PRO A 64 -14.84 -1.43 8.34
C PRO A 64 -14.66 -1.04 9.81
N ASP A 65 -13.43 -1.05 10.32
CA ASP A 65 -13.18 -0.82 11.74
C ASP A 65 -12.51 0.53 12.07
N ILE A 66 -11.76 1.08 11.13
CA ILE A 66 -10.98 2.29 11.38
C ILE A 66 -10.76 2.99 10.04
N ASN A 67 -10.81 4.31 10.00
CA ASN A 67 -10.60 5.01 8.75
C ASN A 67 -9.11 5.10 8.39
N GLY A 68 -8.84 5.31 7.10
CA GLY A 68 -7.48 5.31 6.59
C GLY A 68 -6.62 6.44 7.16
N LYS A 69 -7.24 7.57 7.49
CA LYS A 69 -6.51 8.69 8.10
C LYS A 69 -5.87 8.27 9.42
N GLU A 70 -6.63 7.55 10.23
CA GLU A 70 -6.11 7.10 11.51
C GLU A 70 -5.01 6.06 11.35
N VAL A 71 -5.13 5.18 10.35
CA VAL A 71 -4.08 4.21 10.07
C VAL A 71 -2.78 4.94 9.69
N CYS A 72 -2.88 5.94 8.81
CA CYS A 72 -1.73 6.76 8.44
C CYS A 72 -1.10 7.42 9.66
N THR A 73 -1.93 8.03 10.52
CA THR A 73 -1.44 8.71 11.71
C THR A 73 -0.70 7.74 12.62
N ARG A 74 -1.24 6.55 12.80
CA ARG A 74 -0.59 5.54 13.66
C ARG A 74 0.74 5.08 13.09
N ILE A 75 0.80 4.86 11.77
CA ILE A 75 2.06 4.48 11.14
C ILE A 75 3.10 5.58 11.33
N ARG A 76 2.70 6.83 11.10
CA ARG A 76 3.64 7.95 11.19
C ARG A 76 4.05 8.28 12.62
N SER A 77 3.31 7.81 13.61
CA SER A 77 3.70 8.03 15.00
C SER A 77 4.79 7.08 15.46
N ASP A 78 5.11 6.06 14.66
CA ASP A 78 6.18 5.12 14.97
C ASP A 78 7.41 5.50 14.15
N ASP A 79 8.43 6.02 14.83
CA ASP A 79 9.64 6.51 14.15
C ASP A 79 10.33 5.42 13.34
N SER A 80 10.19 4.18 13.75
CA SER A 80 10.82 3.07 13.02
C SER A 80 10.14 2.79 11.67
N LEU A 81 9.00 3.43 11.42
CA LEU A 81 8.23 3.26 10.18
C LEU A 81 8.24 4.53 9.33
N GLU A 82 9.14 5.47 9.61
CA GLU A 82 9.10 6.75 8.89
C GLU A 82 9.38 6.61 7.40
N ALA A 83 10.12 5.58 7.00
CA ALA A 83 10.46 5.37 5.60
C ALA A 83 9.37 4.66 4.80
N VAL A 84 8.34 4.16 5.46
CA VAL A 84 7.24 3.46 4.80
C VAL A 84 6.48 4.43 3.90
N LYS A 85 6.22 4.03 2.66
CA LYS A 85 5.41 4.82 1.74
C LYS A 85 3.97 4.36 1.82
N ILE A 86 3.04 5.29 1.72
CA ILE A 86 1.61 4.99 1.83
C ILE A 86 0.87 5.55 0.63
N ILE A 87 0.18 4.68 -0.12
CA ILE A 87 -0.75 5.08 -1.16
C ILE A 87 -2.14 4.82 -0.62
N CYS A 88 -2.94 5.87 -0.48
CA CYS A 88 -4.33 5.72 -0.09
C CYS A 88 -5.19 5.52 -1.32
N ILE A 89 -6.17 4.64 -1.25
CA ILE A 89 -7.11 4.40 -2.35
C ILE A 89 -8.53 4.54 -1.82
N SER A 90 -9.42 5.09 -2.63
CA SER A 90 -10.82 5.26 -2.22
C SER A 90 -11.72 5.51 -3.42
N GLY A 91 -12.98 5.09 -3.29
CA GLY A 91 -14.02 5.44 -4.25
C GLY A 91 -14.58 6.84 -4.02
N MET A 92 -14.21 7.49 -2.93
CA MET A 92 -14.70 8.84 -2.63
C MET A 92 -13.71 9.88 -3.10
N VAL A 93 -14.24 10.98 -3.64
CA VAL A 93 -13.41 12.00 -4.27
C VAL A 93 -13.75 13.36 -3.65
N GLU A 94 -13.37 13.55 -2.42
CA GLU A 94 -13.52 14.85 -1.78
C GLU A 94 -12.15 15.43 -1.54
N GLN A 95 -11.92 16.62 -2.07
CA GLN A 95 -10.63 17.27 -1.97
C GLN A 95 -10.19 17.46 -0.50
N ASP A 96 -11.15 17.73 0.37
CA ASP A 96 -10.87 17.90 1.79
C ASP A 96 -10.30 16.61 2.38
N LYS A 97 -10.84 15.47 1.98
CA LYS A 97 -10.36 14.18 2.48
C LYS A 97 -8.96 13.87 1.98
N ILE A 98 -8.67 14.22 0.74
CA ILE A 98 -7.33 14.02 0.19
C ILE A 98 -6.32 14.85 0.97
N SER A 99 -6.67 16.11 1.27
CA SER A 99 -5.80 16.98 2.06
C SER A 99 -5.55 16.41 3.46
N GLU A 100 -6.60 15.89 4.10
CA GLU A 100 -6.48 15.29 5.42
C GLU A 100 -5.55 14.08 5.40
N LEU A 101 -5.66 13.25 4.37
CA LEU A 101 -4.81 12.06 4.26
C LEU A 101 -3.36 12.45 4.03
N THR A 102 -3.12 13.45 3.21
CA THR A 102 -1.76 13.95 2.97
C THR A 102 -1.16 14.48 4.27
N GLN A 103 -1.93 15.24 5.02
CA GLN A 103 -1.47 15.77 6.30
C GLN A 103 -1.23 14.67 7.33
N ALA A 104 -2.00 13.58 7.24
CA ALA A 104 -1.83 12.44 8.13
C ALA A 104 -0.61 11.60 7.76
N GLY A 105 -0.01 11.85 6.61
CA GLY A 105 1.23 11.18 6.23
C GLY A 105 1.17 10.31 4.99
N ALA A 106 0.06 10.33 4.25
CA ALA A 106 -0.02 9.59 3.00
C ALA A 106 0.88 10.24 1.95
N ASN A 107 1.55 9.42 1.16
CA ASN A 107 2.45 9.89 0.12
C ASN A 107 1.73 10.09 -1.21
N ASP A 108 0.63 9.39 -1.43
CA ASP A 108 -0.11 9.49 -2.68
C ASP A 108 -1.55 9.05 -2.46
N PHE A 109 -2.40 9.35 -3.42
CA PHE A 109 -3.82 9.02 -3.35
C PHE A 109 -4.30 8.60 -4.74
N MET A 110 -5.10 7.54 -4.81
CA MET A 110 -5.69 7.10 -6.07
C MET A 110 -7.17 6.85 -5.90
N HIS A 111 -7.94 7.20 -6.93
CA HIS A 111 -9.37 6.97 -6.93
C HIS A 111 -9.69 5.57 -7.46
N LYS A 112 -10.68 4.94 -6.89
CA LYS A 112 -11.25 3.71 -7.46
C LYS A 112 -12.33 4.13 -8.46
N PRO A 113 -12.46 3.43 -9.59
CA PRO A 113 -11.60 2.34 -10.04
C PRO A 113 -10.29 2.87 -10.62
N PHE A 114 -9.26 2.06 -10.54
CA PHE A 114 -7.96 2.38 -11.14
C PHE A 114 -7.45 1.15 -11.88
N THR A 115 -6.46 1.35 -12.73
CA THR A 115 -5.81 0.22 -13.38
C THR A 115 -4.64 -0.25 -12.54
N VAL A 116 -4.35 -1.55 -12.58
CA VAL A 116 -3.21 -2.08 -11.85
C VAL A 116 -1.90 -1.49 -12.36
N ASP A 117 -1.84 -1.15 -13.67
CA ASP A 117 -0.65 -0.51 -14.23
C ASP A 117 -0.37 0.83 -13.58
N ARG A 118 -1.41 1.64 -13.36
CA ARG A 118 -1.23 2.94 -12.70
C ARG A 118 -0.75 2.77 -11.27
N LEU A 119 -1.31 1.78 -10.57
CA LEU A 119 -0.88 1.52 -9.21
C LEU A 119 0.57 1.07 -9.17
N LEU A 120 0.97 0.18 -10.07
CA LEU A 120 2.36 -0.26 -10.14
C LEU A 120 3.30 0.89 -10.47
N ASP A 121 2.91 1.78 -11.38
CA ASP A 121 3.72 2.96 -11.69
C ASP A 121 3.96 3.81 -10.46
N ARG A 122 2.88 4.11 -9.71
CA ARG A 122 2.99 4.91 -8.51
C ARG A 122 3.80 4.22 -7.43
N ALA A 123 3.58 2.92 -7.27
CA ALA A 123 4.30 2.13 -6.29
C ALA A 123 5.80 2.15 -6.57
N CYS A 124 6.18 1.91 -7.82
CA CYS A 124 7.59 1.91 -8.19
C CYS A 124 8.21 3.28 -8.04
N ASP A 125 7.48 4.34 -8.41
CA ASP A 125 7.98 5.70 -8.23
C ASP A 125 8.26 5.99 -6.76
N LEU A 126 7.34 5.63 -5.88
CA LEU A 126 7.50 5.90 -4.45
C LEU A 126 8.63 5.09 -3.84
N MET A 127 8.85 3.88 -4.33
CA MET A 127 9.94 3.03 -3.84
C MET A 127 11.23 3.22 -4.61
N GLU A 128 11.24 4.18 -5.55
CA GLU A 128 12.42 4.51 -6.35
C GLU A 128 12.93 3.30 -7.13
N MET A 129 11.98 2.60 -7.77
CA MET A 129 12.26 1.42 -8.59
C MET A 129 11.82 1.68 -10.01
N GLU A 130 12.49 1.08 -10.97
CA GLU A 130 12.01 1.10 -12.34
C GLU A 130 10.89 0.08 -12.50
N ARG A 131 9.94 0.37 -13.39
CA ARG A 131 8.93 -0.61 -13.72
C ARG A 131 9.58 -1.80 -14.38
N ALA A 132 9.10 -3.00 -14.03
CA ALA A 132 9.55 -4.20 -14.74
C ALA A 132 9.13 -4.07 -16.19
N MET A 133 10.03 -4.39 -17.09
CA MET A 133 9.69 -4.37 -18.50
C MET A 133 8.76 -5.53 -18.80
N ASP A 134 7.73 -5.25 -19.56
CA ASP A 134 6.90 -6.32 -20.03
C ASP A 134 7.76 -7.20 -20.92
N SER A 135 7.40 -8.46 -20.98
CA SER A 135 8.13 -9.38 -21.79
C SER A 135 8.33 -8.78 -23.17
N PRO A 136 9.50 -8.70 -23.62
CA PRO A 136 9.70 -8.12 -24.91
C PRO A 136 9.27 -9.09 -25.87
N ASN A 137 8.84 -9.17 -25.39
CA ASN A 137 8.63 -9.67 -26.12
C ASN A 137 9.22 -10.31 -26.39
#